data_0009cd69724ac0add9f36cef74b6ac9a
#
_entry.id   0009cd69724ac0add9f36cef74b6ac9a
#
_cell.length_a   1.000
_cell.length_b   1.000
_cell.length_c   1.000
_cell.angle_alpha   90.00
_cell.angle_beta   90.00
_cell.angle_gamma   90.00
#
_symmetry.space_group_name_H-M   'P 1'
#
loop_
_entity.id
_entity.type
_entity.pdbx_description
1 polymer ?
#
loop_
_entity_poly.entity_id
_entity_poly.type
_entity_poly.pdbx_seq_one_letter_code
_entity_poly.pdbx_strand_id
1 'polypeptide(L)'
;ADKLSDPVIIREDGSYLYHLPSVIDDVDFAITHIVRGEDHVTNTAAQIQMFQAVGGKIPTFAHLPLLTGKEGKLSKRLGSLGVRELREEGIEAMAICSFLAKLGTSEAIEPFYTLEELAQTLDFEKIGHAQPKFDEEELKKFNTKLVHNMPYTALKDNFGVSETFWNDVKGNLEVAKDVLLWDNICNKEIEPIMEDAAFLAQAAKLLPPGEFDEATFGAWINAVKTASGRKGKDLFHPIRMALTAQANGPELKTLLPLIGREKAYKRLKGERA
;
A
#
# COMPACT_ATOMS: atom_id res chain seq x y z
N ALA A 1 8.65 32.71 31.47
CA ALA A 1 8.61 33.91 30.60
C ALA A 1 10.00 34.42 30.27
N ASP A 2 10.97 34.34 31.19
CA ASP A 2 12.29 35.00 31.06
C ASP A 2 13.30 34.37 30.07
N LYS A 3 12.91 33.37 29.31
CA LYS A 3 13.76 32.69 28.32
C LYS A 3 13.26 32.75 26.87
N LEU A 4 12.16 33.40 26.63
CA LEU A 4 11.63 33.62 25.29
C LEU A 4 11.99 35.02 24.85
N SER A 5 12.77 35.15 23.77
CA SER A 5 12.96 36.46 23.11
C SER A 5 11.65 36.87 22.45
N ASP A 6 11.42 38.18 22.34
CA ASP A 6 10.25 38.71 21.65
C ASP A 6 10.21 38.21 20.18
N PRO A 7 9.13 37.55 19.77
CA PRO A 7 9.04 37.06 18.40
C PRO A 7 8.85 38.20 17.41
N VAL A 8 9.57 38.16 16.31
CA VAL A 8 9.29 39.07 15.19
C VAL A 8 7.96 38.67 14.58
N ILE A 9 7.00 39.57 14.52
CA ILE A 9 5.65 39.35 13.99
C ILE A 9 5.56 39.80 12.53
N ILE A 10 6.16 40.95 12.22
CA ILE A 10 6.19 41.59 10.90
C ILE A 10 7.64 41.89 10.56
N ARG A 11 8.06 41.54 9.35
CA ARG A 11 9.38 41.92 8.83
C ARG A 11 9.44 43.36 8.40
N GLU A 12 10.62 43.85 8.13
CA GLU A 12 10.88 45.21 7.69
C GLU A 12 10.22 45.54 6.35
N ASP A 13 10.00 44.55 5.50
CA ASP A 13 9.29 44.64 4.24
C ASP A 13 7.74 44.64 4.37
N GLY A 14 7.23 44.56 5.58
CA GLY A 14 5.80 44.48 5.87
C GLY A 14 5.19 43.06 5.79
N SER A 15 5.98 42.05 5.47
CA SER A 15 5.46 40.67 5.43
C SER A 15 5.30 40.10 6.83
N TYR A 16 4.20 39.39 7.08
CA TYR A 16 3.94 38.70 8.35
C TYR A 16 4.73 37.42 8.45
N LEU A 17 5.18 37.13 9.65
CA LEU A 17 5.77 35.84 9.99
C LEU A 17 4.70 34.88 10.53
N TYR A 18 4.99 33.59 10.43
CA TYR A 18 4.10 32.45 10.71
C TYR A 18 3.21 32.59 11.96
N HIS A 19 3.74 33.09 13.07
CA HIS A 19 3.05 33.02 14.37
C HIS A 19 1.74 33.81 14.42
N LEU A 20 1.72 35.07 13.99
CA LEU A 20 0.54 35.90 14.09
C LEU A 20 -0.55 35.51 13.10
N PRO A 21 -0.27 35.31 11.80
CA PRO A 21 -1.32 34.86 10.87
C PRO A 21 -1.96 33.52 11.32
N SER A 22 -1.17 32.54 11.78
CA SER A 22 -1.71 31.28 12.29
C SER A 22 -2.68 31.48 13.46
N VAL A 23 -2.35 32.36 14.41
CA VAL A 23 -3.23 32.63 15.55
C VAL A 23 -4.52 33.33 15.11
N ILE A 24 -4.44 34.27 14.15
CA ILE A 24 -5.63 34.96 13.62
C ILE A 24 -6.52 33.96 12.90
N ASP A 25 -5.97 33.13 12.01
CA ASP A 25 -6.72 32.09 11.30
C ASP A 25 -7.38 31.12 12.28
N ASP A 26 -6.67 30.66 13.31
CA ASP A 26 -7.19 29.77 14.33
C ASP A 26 -8.35 30.39 15.13
N VAL A 27 -8.31 31.70 15.38
CA VAL A 27 -9.40 32.44 16.01
C VAL A 27 -10.59 32.57 15.07
N ASP A 28 -10.36 33.00 13.82
CA ASP A 28 -11.40 33.25 12.81
C ASP A 28 -12.12 31.91 12.43
N PHE A 29 -11.42 30.82 12.33
CA PHE A 29 -12.00 29.49 12.08
C PHE A 29 -12.47 28.77 13.34
N ALA A 30 -12.38 29.40 14.51
CA ALA A 30 -12.78 28.82 15.80
C ALA A 30 -12.14 27.45 16.08
N ILE A 31 -10.84 27.29 15.80
CA ILE A 31 -10.11 26.05 16.01
C ILE A 31 -10.09 25.73 17.50
N THR A 32 -10.47 24.49 17.84
CA THR A 32 -10.58 24.02 19.23
C THR A 32 -9.37 23.21 19.70
N HIS A 33 -8.68 22.52 18.78
CA HIS A 33 -7.55 21.65 19.08
C HIS A 33 -6.45 21.85 18.03
N ILE A 34 -5.22 21.97 18.50
CA ILE A 34 -4.01 22.05 17.66
C ILE A 34 -3.11 20.89 18.02
N VAL A 35 -3.01 19.92 17.09
CA VAL A 35 -2.14 18.74 17.21
C VAL A 35 -0.99 18.89 16.22
N ARG A 36 0.26 18.88 16.71
CA ARG A 36 1.43 19.13 15.85
C ARG A 36 2.72 18.53 16.42
N GLY A 37 3.84 18.67 15.72
CA GLY A 37 5.14 18.17 16.15
C GLY A 37 5.66 18.84 17.43
N GLU A 38 6.43 18.13 18.21
CA GLU A 38 7.05 18.61 19.47
C GLU A 38 8.07 19.74 19.26
N ASP A 39 8.56 19.94 18.03
CA ASP A 39 9.40 21.07 17.64
C ASP A 39 8.70 22.42 17.78
N HIS A 40 7.37 22.43 17.87
CA HIS A 40 6.54 23.61 18.10
C HIS A 40 6.22 23.91 19.58
N VAL A 41 6.74 23.18 20.55
CA VAL A 41 6.46 23.40 21.98
C VAL A 41 6.78 24.83 22.41
N THR A 42 7.95 25.35 22.04
CA THR A 42 8.34 26.74 22.34
C THR A 42 7.45 27.76 21.65
N ASN A 43 7.03 27.47 20.41
CA ASN A 43 6.13 28.34 19.64
C ASN A 43 4.74 28.43 20.29
N THR A 44 4.28 27.35 20.93
CA THR A 44 2.99 27.30 21.63
C THR A 44 2.94 28.34 22.75
N ALA A 45 4.01 28.49 23.52
CA ALA A 45 4.05 29.48 24.59
C ALA A 45 3.89 30.92 24.07
N ALA A 46 4.51 31.28 22.95
CA ALA A 46 4.35 32.58 22.29
C ALA A 46 2.93 32.76 21.70
N GLN A 47 2.41 31.72 21.05
CA GLN A 47 1.06 31.76 20.44
C GLN A 47 -0.04 31.89 21.50
N ILE A 48 0.08 31.24 22.67
CA ILE A 48 -0.89 31.43 23.76
C ILE A 48 -0.98 32.90 24.18
N GLN A 49 0.16 33.60 24.25
CA GLN A 49 0.18 35.04 24.56
C GLN A 49 -0.49 35.87 23.44
N MET A 50 -0.30 35.48 22.17
CA MET A 50 -0.95 36.13 21.03
C MET A 50 -2.47 35.90 21.04
N PHE A 51 -2.96 34.67 21.32
CA PHE A 51 -4.38 34.38 21.51
C PHE A 51 -4.99 35.30 22.59
N GLN A 52 -4.30 35.47 23.71
CA GLN A 52 -4.76 36.39 24.78
C GLN A 52 -4.77 37.84 24.33
N ALA A 53 -3.75 38.28 23.60
CA ALA A 53 -3.62 39.66 23.13
C ALA A 53 -4.70 40.05 22.11
N VAL A 54 -5.12 39.12 21.24
CA VAL A 54 -6.19 39.34 20.27
C VAL A 54 -7.58 39.04 20.84
N GLY A 55 -7.69 38.63 22.09
CA GLY A 55 -8.97 38.27 22.74
C GLY A 55 -9.59 36.99 22.24
N GLY A 56 -8.81 36.11 21.59
CA GLY A 56 -9.25 34.84 21.10
C GLY A 56 -9.33 33.77 22.17
N LYS A 57 -10.14 32.73 21.94
CA LYS A 57 -10.18 31.54 22.79
C LYS A 57 -8.93 30.71 22.55
N ILE A 58 -8.23 30.32 23.62
CA ILE A 58 -7.03 29.48 23.54
C ILE A 58 -7.45 28.05 23.23
N PRO A 59 -6.93 27.42 22.12
CA PRO A 59 -7.19 26.02 21.80
C PRO A 59 -6.50 25.07 22.79
N THR A 60 -6.94 23.80 22.78
CA THR A 60 -6.18 22.73 23.42
C THR A 60 -4.99 22.34 22.53
N PHE A 61 -3.79 22.22 23.09
CA PHE A 61 -2.60 21.83 22.34
C PHE A 61 -2.17 20.41 22.67
N ALA A 62 -1.78 19.65 21.64
CA ALA A 62 -1.08 18.39 21.77
C ALA A 62 0.19 18.40 20.90
N HIS A 63 1.27 17.83 21.43
CA HIS A 63 2.55 17.75 20.73
C HIS A 63 2.96 16.28 20.56
N LEU A 64 3.17 15.87 19.31
CA LEU A 64 3.55 14.52 18.95
C LEU A 64 5.07 14.45 18.72
N PRO A 65 5.72 13.33 19.04
CA PRO A 65 7.12 13.13 18.74
C PRO A 65 7.36 13.17 17.22
N LEU A 66 8.52 13.71 16.84
CA LEU A 66 8.90 13.74 15.42
C LEU A 66 9.30 12.37 14.92
N LEU A 67 8.94 12.08 13.66
CA LEU A 67 9.40 10.87 12.99
C LEU A 67 10.90 10.97 12.67
N THR A 68 11.62 9.86 12.86
CA THR A 68 13.00 9.70 12.43
C THR A 68 13.10 8.58 11.39
N GLY A 69 14.10 8.66 10.50
CA GLY A 69 14.44 7.56 9.61
C GLY A 69 15.37 6.54 10.27
N LYS A 70 15.68 5.44 9.61
CA LYS A 70 16.64 4.43 10.08
C LYS A 70 18.02 5.02 10.39
N GLU A 71 18.49 5.98 9.59
CA GLU A 71 19.81 6.60 9.70
C GLU A 71 19.77 8.03 10.31
N GLY A 72 18.67 8.40 10.97
CA GLY A 72 18.52 9.72 11.60
C GLY A 72 17.35 10.52 11.05
N LYS A 73 17.49 11.86 10.92
CA LYS A 73 16.39 12.73 10.50
C LYS A 73 15.89 12.36 9.10
N LEU A 74 14.57 12.22 8.94
CA LEU A 74 13.93 12.18 7.62
C LEU A 74 14.24 13.50 6.89
N SER A 75 15.09 13.42 5.87
CA SER A 75 15.57 14.60 5.14
C SER A 75 15.25 14.46 3.65
N LYS A 76 14.59 15.46 3.09
CA LYS A 76 14.31 15.57 1.64
C LYS A 76 15.58 15.47 0.76
N ARG A 77 16.77 15.73 1.33
CA ARG A 77 18.05 15.66 0.61
C ARG A 77 18.57 14.23 0.39
N LEU A 78 18.03 13.24 1.09
CA LEU A 78 18.40 11.82 0.97
C LEU A 78 17.37 11.02 0.14
N GLY A 79 16.52 11.69 -0.66
CA GLY A 79 15.51 10.99 -1.44
C GLY A 79 14.38 10.40 -0.57
N SER A 80 14.10 11.03 0.60
CA SER A 80 12.98 10.59 1.42
C SER A 80 11.69 10.66 0.62
N LEU A 81 11.00 9.55 0.53
CA LEU A 81 9.74 9.41 -0.16
C LEU A 81 8.71 10.37 0.43
N GLY A 82 8.15 11.20 -0.43
CA GLY A 82 6.95 11.98 -0.10
C GLY A 82 5.69 11.15 -0.33
N VAL A 83 4.55 11.66 0.11
CA VAL A 83 3.25 10.99 -0.11
C VAL A 83 2.93 10.84 -1.61
N ARG A 84 3.46 11.74 -2.46
CA ARG A 84 3.28 11.65 -3.91
C ARG A 84 3.98 10.42 -4.48
N GLU A 85 5.22 10.21 -4.11
CA GLU A 85 6.04 9.08 -4.54
C GLU A 85 5.42 7.76 -4.06
N LEU A 86 4.99 7.70 -2.80
CA LEU A 86 4.27 6.53 -2.27
C LEU A 86 3.01 6.21 -3.07
N ARG A 87 2.25 7.25 -3.49
CA ARG A 87 1.08 7.08 -4.36
C ARG A 87 1.46 6.53 -5.73
N GLU A 88 2.53 7.04 -6.34
CA GLU A 88 3.02 6.58 -7.64
C GLU A 88 3.49 5.12 -7.59
N GLU A 89 4.10 4.71 -6.49
CA GLU A 89 4.44 3.30 -6.22
C GLU A 89 3.19 2.43 -6.00
N GLY A 90 2.04 3.00 -5.70
CA GLY A 90 0.79 2.27 -5.49
C GLY A 90 0.52 1.90 -4.04
N ILE A 91 1.17 2.60 -3.09
CA ILE A 91 0.85 2.45 -1.67
C ILE A 91 -0.53 3.05 -1.40
N GLU A 92 -1.40 2.27 -0.77
CA GLU A 92 -2.75 2.68 -0.44
C GLU A 92 -2.75 3.80 0.61
N ALA A 93 -3.63 4.80 0.42
CA ALA A 93 -3.74 5.91 1.37
C ALA A 93 -4.05 5.42 2.78
N MET A 94 -4.90 4.39 2.92
CA MET A 94 -5.24 3.82 4.21
C MET A 94 -4.10 2.99 4.82
N ALA A 95 -3.17 2.47 4.01
CA ALA A 95 -1.93 1.87 4.53
C ALA A 95 -1.06 2.93 5.21
N ILE A 96 -0.89 4.10 4.58
CA ILE A 96 -0.14 5.22 5.16
C ILE A 96 -0.82 5.70 6.46
N CYS A 97 -2.13 5.95 6.42
CA CYS A 97 -2.88 6.45 7.57
C CYS A 97 -2.84 5.46 8.75
N SER A 98 -3.13 4.16 8.49
CA SER A 98 -3.13 3.12 9.54
C SER A 98 -1.73 2.93 10.13
N PHE A 99 -0.70 2.92 9.28
CA PHE A 99 0.70 2.76 9.71
C PHE A 99 1.13 3.92 10.60
N LEU A 100 0.93 5.16 10.16
CA LEU A 100 1.35 6.36 10.89
C LEU A 100 0.55 6.58 12.19
N ALA A 101 -0.76 6.28 12.19
CA ALA A 101 -1.59 6.45 13.39
C ALA A 101 -1.20 5.52 14.54
N LYS A 102 -0.58 4.39 14.24
CA LYS A 102 -0.13 3.42 15.26
C LYS A 102 1.38 3.45 15.50
N LEU A 103 2.14 4.09 14.61
CA LEU A 103 3.59 4.20 14.74
C LEU A 103 3.94 5.05 15.97
N GLY A 104 4.72 4.49 16.87
CA GLY A 104 5.08 5.15 18.14
C GLY A 104 4.05 4.97 19.27
N THR A 105 3.02 4.17 19.05
CA THR A 105 2.12 3.71 20.11
C THR A 105 2.52 2.34 20.64
N SER A 106 1.89 1.90 21.74
CA SER A 106 2.04 0.53 22.27
C SER A 106 1.13 -0.49 21.56
N GLU A 107 0.37 -0.07 20.55
CA GLU A 107 -0.60 -0.91 19.85
C GLU A 107 0.01 -1.55 18.59
N ALA A 108 -0.55 -2.69 18.18
CA ALA A 108 -0.16 -3.32 16.93
C ALA A 108 -0.61 -2.46 15.74
N ILE A 109 0.21 -2.42 14.68
CA ILE A 109 -0.16 -1.79 13.41
C ILE A 109 -1.08 -2.76 12.65
N GLU A 110 -2.37 -2.42 12.59
CA GLU A 110 -3.39 -3.21 11.91
C GLU A 110 -4.01 -2.42 10.75
N PRO A 111 -4.44 -3.09 9.66
CA PRO A 111 -5.04 -2.42 8.51
C PRO A 111 -6.47 -1.96 8.82
N PHE A 112 -6.76 -0.69 8.53
CA PHE A 112 -8.08 -0.11 8.49
C PHE A 112 -8.39 0.32 7.06
N TYR A 113 -9.65 0.26 6.66
CA TYR A 113 -10.07 0.56 5.29
C TYR A 113 -10.79 1.89 5.17
N THR A 114 -11.20 2.49 6.30
CA THR A 114 -11.80 3.81 6.36
C THR A 114 -11.17 4.66 7.45
N LEU A 115 -11.23 5.99 7.27
CA LEU A 115 -10.75 6.94 8.29
C LEU A 115 -11.62 6.90 9.56
N GLU A 116 -12.91 6.61 9.40
CA GLU A 116 -13.87 6.49 10.49
C GLU A 116 -13.52 5.33 11.43
N GLU A 117 -13.20 4.16 10.86
CA GLU A 117 -12.74 3.01 11.65
C GLU A 117 -11.44 3.32 12.38
N LEU A 118 -10.46 3.91 11.68
CA LEU A 118 -9.17 4.28 12.25
C LEU A 118 -9.32 5.31 13.37
N ALA A 119 -10.15 6.33 13.18
CA ALA A 119 -10.37 7.41 14.15
C ALA A 119 -10.95 6.88 15.48
N GLN A 120 -11.79 5.85 15.43
CA GLN A 120 -12.34 5.21 16.64
C GLN A 120 -11.29 4.54 17.52
N THR A 121 -10.14 4.22 16.94
CA THR A 121 -9.02 3.56 17.65
C THR A 121 -7.92 4.54 18.07
N LEU A 122 -8.05 5.84 17.75
CA LEU A 122 -7.04 6.83 18.08
C LEU A 122 -7.14 7.23 19.56
N ASP A 123 -6.07 7.01 20.29
CA ASP A 123 -5.96 7.33 21.69
C ASP A 123 -4.62 8.06 21.93
N PHE A 124 -4.70 9.35 22.26
CA PHE A 124 -3.52 10.17 22.51
C PHE A 124 -2.71 9.71 23.72
N GLU A 125 -3.33 9.05 24.70
CA GLU A 125 -2.64 8.55 25.90
C GLU A 125 -1.70 7.38 25.56
N LYS A 126 -1.93 6.70 24.46
CA LYS A 126 -1.10 5.58 23.99
C LYS A 126 0.10 6.01 23.16
N ILE A 127 0.18 7.28 22.76
CA ILE A 127 1.30 7.80 21.98
C ILE A 127 2.50 7.99 22.91
N GLY A 128 3.59 7.30 22.59
CA GLY A 128 4.84 7.39 23.35
C GLY A 128 5.55 8.73 23.14
N HIS A 129 6.43 9.10 24.07
CA HIS A 129 7.26 10.31 23.96
C HIS A 129 8.55 10.10 23.15
N ALA A 130 8.92 8.85 22.88
CA ALA A 130 10.11 8.54 22.09
C ALA A 130 9.83 8.76 20.60
N GLN A 131 10.80 9.33 19.89
CA GLN A 131 10.70 9.55 18.46
C GLN A 131 10.60 8.22 17.71
N PRO A 132 9.48 7.90 17.04
CA PRO A 132 9.33 6.64 16.32
C PRO A 132 10.17 6.64 15.04
N LYS A 133 10.67 5.45 14.70
CA LYS A 133 11.44 5.26 13.47
C LYS A 133 10.49 4.85 12.33
N PHE A 134 10.45 5.65 11.29
CA PHE A 134 9.76 5.32 10.06
C PHE A 134 10.66 4.43 9.19
N ASP A 135 10.14 3.29 8.78
CA ASP A 135 10.75 2.36 7.85
C ASP A 135 9.84 2.15 6.64
N GLU A 136 10.31 2.57 5.48
CA GLU A 136 9.59 2.44 4.21
C GLU A 136 9.32 0.98 3.83
N GLU A 137 10.29 0.09 4.08
CA GLU A 137 10.13 -1.34 3.80
C GLU A 137 9.06 -1.99 4.68
N GLU A 138 8.93 -1.53 5.93
CA GLU A 138 7.85 -1.96 6.80
C GLU A 138 6.49 -1.44 6.31
N LEU A 139 6.42 -0.19 5.84
CA LEU A 139 5.21 0.35 5.23
C LEU A 139 4.81 -0.45 3.97
N LYS A 140 5.76 -0.79 3.09
CA LYS A 140 5.49 -1.60 1.88
C LYS A 140 4.95 -2.99 2.25
N LYS A 141 5.57 -3.66 3.21
CA LYS A 141 5.07 -4.95 3.73
C LYS A 141 3.67 -4.83 4.35
N PHE A 142 3.45 -3.74 5.07
CA PHE A 142 2.13 -3.47 5.65
C PHE A 142 1.08 -3.20 4.57
N ASN A 143 1.42 -2.45 3.52
CA ASN A 143 0.56 -2.25 2.36
C ASN A 143 0.16 -3.58 1.70
N THR A 144 1.13 -4.46 1.47
CA THR A 144 0.86 -5.81 0.94
C THR A 144 -0.14 -6.57 1.83
N LYS A 145 0.05 -6.54 3.16
CA LYS A 145 -0.89 -7.14 4.11
C LYS A 145 -2.29 -6.52 4.02
N LEU A 146 -2.37 -5.19 3.88
CA LEU A 146 -3.63 -4.47 3.72
C LEU A 146 -4.33 -4.90 2.42
N VAL A 147 -3.62 -4.95 1.29
CA VAL A 147 -4.16 -5.37 -0.02
C VAL A 147 -4.67 -6.81 0.02
N HIS A 148 -3.91 -7.74 0.61
CA HIS A 148 -4.31 -9.15 0.72
C HIS A 148 -5.63 -9.34 1.47
N ASN A 149 -5.94 -8.50 2.45
CA ASN A 149 -7.16 -8.57 3.24
C ASN A 149 -8.24 -7.59 2.79
N MET A 150 -7.96 -6.76 1.76
CA MET A 150 -8.86 -5.69 1.33
C MET A 150 -10.17 -6.26 0.78
N PRO A 151 -11.33 -5.88 1.34
CA PRO A 151 -12.61 -6.22 0.75
C PRO A 151 -12.81 -5.46 -0.57
N TYR A 152 -13.50 -6.06 -1.52
CA TYR A 152 -13.75 -5.42 -2.84
C TYR A 152 -14.42 -4.04 -2.71
N THR A 153 -15.29 -3.88 -1.70
CA THR A 153 -15.97 -2.61 -1.41
C THR A 153 -15.05 -1.48 -0.97
N ALA A 154 -13.85 -1.79 -0.46
CA ALA A 154 -12.84 -0.81 -0.08
C ALA A 154 -11.90 -0.44 -1.23
N LEU A 155 -11.99 -1.14 -2.36
CA LEU A 155 -11.22 -0.87 -3.55
C LEU A 155 -11.80 0.39 -4.23
N LYS A 156 -11.15 1.54 -4.09
CA LYS A 156 -11.65 2.85 -4.59
C LYS A 156 -11.84 2.85 -6.09
N ASP A 157 -10.83 2.35 -6.79
CA ASP A 157 -10.86 2.14 -8.22
C ASP A 157 -11.00 0.63 -8.42
N ASN A 158 -12.19 0.17 -8.77
CA ASN A 158 -12.41 -1.27 -9.00
C ASN A 158 -11.65 -1.83 -10.22
N PHE A 159 -10.84 -1.01 -10.87
CA PHE A 159 -9.99 -1.32 -12.03
C PHE A 159 -10.74 -2.02 -13.17
N GLY A 160 -12.08 -2.02 -13.16
CA GLY A 160 -12.91 -2.73 -14.11
C GLY A 160 -12.93 -4.25 -13.95
N VAL A 161 -12.39 -4.79 -12.86
CA VAL A 161 -12.39 -6.22 -12.56
C VAL A 161 -13.59 -6.61 -11.70
N SER A 162 -14.01 -7.88 -11.76
CA SER A 162 -15.09 -8.40 -10.92
C SER A 162 -14.60 -8.67 -9.49
N GLU A 163 -15.53 -8.69 -8.53
CA GLU A 163 -15.25 -9.05 -7.14
C GLU A 163 -14.65 -10.46 -7.02
N THR A 164 -15.14 -11.41 -7.80
CA THR A 164 -14.61 -12.78 -7.83
C THR A 164 -13.15 -12.76 -8.25
N PHE A 165 -12.83 -12.09 -9.37
CA PHE A 165 -11.45 -12.00 -9.86
C PHE A 165 -10.53 -11.34 -8.83
N TRP A 166 -10.96 -10.22 -8.21
CA TRP A 166 -10.21 -9.57 -7.15
C TRP A 166 -9.88 -10.54 -6.00
N ASN A 167 -10.90 -11.24 -5.50
CA ASN A 167 -10.72 -12.17 -4.38
C ASN A 167 -9.80 -13.35 -4.73
N ASP A 168 -9.78 -13.78 -5.98
CA ASP A 168 -8.92 -14.87 -6.47
C ASP A 168 -7.44 -14.47 -6.54
N VAL A 169 -7.13 -13.19 -6.82
CA VAL A 169 -5.75 -12.76 -7.10
C VAL A 169 -5.14 -11.90 -5.99
N LYS A 170 -5.93 -11.17 -5.19
CA LYS A 170 -5.45 -10.18 -4.22
C LYS A 170 -4.41 -10.70 -3.23
N GLY A 171 -4.48 -11.96 -2.84
CA GLY A 171 -3.53 -12.61 -1.92
C GLY A 171 -2.09 -12.73 -2.46
N ASN A 172 -1.86 -12.33 -3.72
CA ASN A 172 -0.54 -12.37 -4.36
C ASN A 172 -0.11 -11.00 -4.92
N LEU A 173 -0.85 -9.94 -4.62
CA LEU A 173 -0.54 -8.59 -5.09
C LEU A 173 0.29 -7.84 -4.05
N GLU A 174 1.30 -7.11 -4.47
CA GLU A 174 2.04 -6.18 -3.60
C GLU A 174 1.29 -4.85 -3.46
N VAL A 175 0.70 -4.40 -4.54
CA VAL A 175 -0.14 -3.20 -4.61
C VAL A 175 -1.45 -3.51 -5.36
N ALA A 176 -2.53 -2.81 -5.04
CA ALA A 176 -3.85 -3.11 -5.62
C ALA A 176 -3.87 -2.99 -7.16
N LYS A 177 -3.14 -2.03 -7.73
CA LYS A 177 -3.05 -1.82 -9.19
C LYS A 177 -2.46 -3.00 -9.96
N ASP A 178 -1.74 -3.91 -9.29
CA ASP A 178 -1.18 -5.11 -9.95
C ASP A 178 -2.27 -6.07 -10.42
N VAL A 179 -3.51 -5.91 -9.94
CA VAL A 179 -4.67 -6.65 -10.45
C VAL A 179 -4.84 -6.47 -11.96
N LEU A 180 -4.49 -5.30 -12.52
CA LEU A 180 -4.56 -5.03 -13.95
C LEU A 180 -3.60 -5.89 -14.77
N LEU A 181 -2.42 -6.21 -14.22
CA LEU A 181 -1.50 -7.13 -14.86
C LEU A 181 -2.14 -8.52 -15.01
N TRP A 182 -2.74 -9.01 -13.93
CA TRP A 182 -3.36 -10.34 -13.91
C TRP A 182 -4.64 -10.40 -14.73
N ASP A 183 -5.43 -9.31 -14.73
CA ASP A 183 -6.57 -9.18 -15.67
C ASP A 183 -6.12 -9.25 -17.12
N ASN A 184 -5.07 -8.52 -17.47
CA ASN A 184 -4.50 -8.57 -18.82
C ASN A 184 -4.00 -9.98 -19.18
N ILE A 185 -3.30 -10.65 -18.26
CA ILE A 185 -2.81 -12.02 -18.48
C ILE A 185 -3.97 -13.00 -18.68
N CYS A 186 -5.05 -12.87 -17.93
CA CYS A 186 -6.20 -13.78 -18.06
C CYS A 186 -7.07 -13.47 -19.28
N ASN A 187 -7.29 -12.19 -19.59
CA ASN A 187 -8.31 -11.76 -20.52
C ASN A 187 -7.79 -11.31 -21.89
N LYS A 188 -6.51 -10.89 -21.99
CA LYS A 188 -5.91 -10.41 -23.26
C LYS A 188 -4.89 -11.41 -23.80
N GLU A 189 -4.45 -11.15 -25.01
CA GLU A 189 -3.37 -11.90 -25.64
C GLU A 189 -2.03 -11.55 -25.02
N ILE A 190 -1.23 -12.57 -24.69
CA ILE A 190 0.14 -12.42 -24.23
C ILE A 190 1.10 -13.23 -25.12
N GLU A 191 2.36 -12.84 -25.13
CA GLU A 191 3.43 -13.62 -25.76
C GLU A 191 3.94 -14.65 -24.74
N PRO A 192 3.77 -15.97 -24.97
CA PRO A 192 4.24 -17.00 -24.04
C PRO A 192 5.76 -17.11 -24.03
N ILE A 193 6.34 -17.35 -22.87
CA ILE A 193 7.79 -17.60 -22.73
C ILE A 193 8.02 -19.11 -22.78
N MET A 194 8.69 -19.59 -23.83
CA MET A 194 8.89 -21.02 -24.14
C MET A 194 10.27 -21.49 -23.68
N GLU A 195 10.45 -21.76 -22.37
CA GLU A 195 11.74 -22.26 -21.83
C GLU A 195 12.05 -23.69 -22.26
N ASP A 196 11.02 -24.55 -22.45
CA ASP A 196 11.14 -25.92 -22.90
C ASP A 196 9.95 -26.32 -23.78
N ALA A 197 10.08 -26.04 -25.07
CA ALA A 197 9.00 -26.24 -26.03
C ALA A 197 8.55 -27.72 -26.14
N ALA A 198 9.47 -28.68 -26.02
CA ALA A 198 9.13 -30.10 -26.10
C ALA A 198 8.29 -30.56 -24.91
N PHE A 199 8.67 -30.18 -23.71
CA PHE A 199 7.91 -30.44 -22.50
C PHE A 199 6.55 -29.76 -22.51
N LEU A 200 6.50 -28.48 -22.91
CA LEU A 200 5.25 -27.72 -22.97
C LEU A 200 4.28 -28.27 -24.01
N ALA A 201 4.77 -28.73 -25.16
CA ALA A 201 3.96 -29.44 -26.15
C ALA A 201 3.38 -30.78 -25.62
N GLN A 202 4.12 -31.51 -24.80
CA GLN A 202 3.62 -32.68 -24.09
C GLN A 202 2.54 -32.29 -23.08
N ALA A 203 2.77 -31.25 -22.27
CA ALA A 203 1.81 -30.76 -21.29
C ALA A 203 0.49 -30.28 -21.97
N ALA A 204 0.58 -29.62 -23.12
CA ALA A 204 -0.57 -29.18 -23.90
C ALA A 204 -1.45 -30.37 -24.37
N LYS A 205 -0.85 -31.47 -24.81
CA LYS A 205 -1.59 -32.68 -25.23
C LYS A 205 -2.36 -33.34 -24.10
N LEU A 206 -1.92 -33.13 -22.85
CA LEU A 206 -2.54 -33.72 -21.66
C LEU A 206 -3.60 -32.82 -21.03
N LEU A 207 -3.86 -31.62 -21.58
CA LEU A 207 -4.91 -30.74 -21.09
C LEU A 207 -6.28 -31.43 -21.18
N PRO A 208 -7.03 -31.53 -20.08
CA PRO A 208 -8.36 -32.13 -20.10
C PRO A 208 -9.32 -31.40 -21.06
N PRO A 209 -10.30 -32.10 -21.63
CA PRO A 209 -11.36 -31.48 -22.42
C PRO A 209 -12.36 -30.76 -21.51
N GLY A 210 -13.08 -29.77 -22.04
CA GLY A 210 -14.14 -29.02 -21.34
C GLY A 210 -13.66 -27.75 -20.63
N GLU A 211 -14.51 -27.21 -19.81
CA GLU A 211 -14.19 -26.05 -18.98
C GLU A 211 -13.29 -26.44 -17.81
N PHE A 212 -12.50 -25.47 -17.35
CA PHE A 212 -11.57 -25.71 -16.25
C PHE A 212 -12.18 -25.27 -14.92
N ASP A 213 -11.96 -26.13 -13.92
CA ASP A 213 -12.22 -25.85 -12.52
C ASP A 213 -10.97 -26.14 -11.69
N GLU A 214 -11.05 -26.00 -10.37
CA GLU A 214 -9.90 -26.30 -9.49
C GLU A 214 -9.46 -27.77 -9.54
N ALA A 215 -10.40 -28.70 -9.73
CA ALA A 215 -10.08 -30.15 -9.83
C ALA A 215 -9.31 -30.45 -11.12
N THR A 216 -9.61 -29.72 -12.18
CA THR A 216 -8.97 -29.84 -13.50
C THR A 216 -7.46 -29.62 -13.41
N PHE A 217 -7.02 -28.61 -12.68
CA PHE A 217 -5.60 -28.32 -12.51
C PHE A 217 -4.85 -29.51 -11.85
N GLY A 218 -5.41 -30.05 -10.77
CA GLY A 218 -4.81 -31.18 -10.07
C GLY A 218 -4.68 -32.43 -10.96
N ALA A 219 -5.73 -32.76 -11.69
CA ALA A 219 -5.75 -33.90 -12.61
C ALA A 219 -4.73 -33.70 -13.74
N TRP A 220 -4.70 -32.52 -14.38
CA TRP A 220 -3.76 -32.19 -15.43
C TRP A 220 -2.30 -32.28 -14.98
N ILE A 221 -1.97 -31.62 -13.87
CA ILE A 221 -0.59 -31.62 -13.32
C ILE A 221 -0.13 -33.05 -12.96
N ASN A 222 -1.01 -33.88 -12.41
CA ASN A 222 -0.68 -35.29 -12.12
C ASN A 222 -0.38 -36.08 -13.41
N ALA A 223 -1.16 -35.86 -14.48
CA ALA A 223 -0.91 -36.48 -15.78
C ALA A 223 0.44 -36.02 -16.37
N VAL A 224 0.72 -34.72 -16.34
CA VAL A 224 1.99 -34.16 -16.82
C VAL A 224 3.18 -34.68 -16.00
N LYS A 225 3.05 -34.72 -14.67
CA LYS A 225 4.06 -35.24 -13.77
C LYS A 225 4.37 -36.72 -14.08
N THR A 226 3.35 -37.54 -14.28
CA THR A 226 3.50 -38.95 -14.60
C THR A 226 4.16 -39.15 -15.97
N ALA A 227 3.77 -38.39 -16.96
CA ALA A 227 4.28 -38.53 -18.33
C ALA A 227 5.72 -37.99 -18.49
N SER A 228 6.09 -36.93 -17.74
CA SER A 228 7.40 -36.28 -17.86
C SER A 228 8.43 -36.71 -16.80
N GLY A 229 7.98 -37.26 -15.69
CA GLY A 229 8.82 -37.54 -14.52
C GLY A 229 9.28 -36.30 -13.74
N ARG A 230 8.89 -35.10 -14.15
CA ARG A 230 9.32 -33.83 -13.54
C ARG A 230 8.61 -33.55 -12.22
N LYS A 231 9.27 -32.77 -11.35
CA LYS A 231 8.77 -32.39 -10.03
C LYS A 231 9.20 -30.97 -9.67
N GLY A 232 8.50 -30.33 -8.70
CA GLY A 232 8.88 -29.04 -8.14
C GLY A 232 9.08 -27.96 -9.21
N LYS A 233 10.15 -27.20 -9.12
CA LYS A 233 10.43 -26.08 -10.01
C LYS A 233 10.49 -26.47 -11.49
N ASP A 234 11.12 -27.61 -11.81
CA ASP A 234 11.28 -28.09 -13.19
C ASP A 234 9.95 -28.47 -13.86
N LEU A 235 8.92 -28.76 -13.06
CA LEU A 235 7.56 -29.00 -13.55
C LEU A 235 6.77 -27.69 -13.70
N PHE A 236 6.74 -26.86 -12.63
CA PHE A 236 5.84 -25.74 -12.55
C PHE A 236 6.35 -24.48 -13.24
N HIS A 237 7.67 -24.22 -13.23
CA HIS A 237 8.23 -22.98 -13.74
C HIS A 237 8.02 -22.81 -15.26
N PRO A 238 8.37 -23.80 -16.12
CA PRO A 238 8.12 -23.66 -17.55
C PRO A 238 6.63 -23.49 -17.90
N ILE A 239 5.75 -24.22 -17.19
CA ILE A 239 4.29 -24.08 -17.37
C ILE A 239 3.85 -22.67 -17.02
N ARG A 240 4.31 -22.12 -15.89
CA ARG A 240 3.99 -20.76 -15.46
C ARG A 240 4.46 -19.74 -16.47
N MET A 241 5.70 -19.84 -16.93
CA MET A 241 6.27 -18.93 -17.93
C MET A 241 5.49 -18.96 -19.25
N ALA A 242 5.07 -20.13 -19.70
CA ALA A 242 4.24 -20.24 -20.91
C ALA A 242 2.83 -19.67 -20.71
N LEU A 243 2.19 -19.92 -19.57
CA LEU A 243 0.82 -19.49 -19.33
C LEU A 243 0.69 -18.01 -18.98
N THR A 244 1.70 -17.42 -18.33
CA THR A 244 1.58 -16.07 -17.73
C THR A 244 2.68 -15.10 -18.11
N ALA A 245 3.77 -15.55 -18.69
CA ALA A 245 5.01 -14.80 -18.88
C ALA A 245 5.56 -14.15 -17.58
N GLN A 246 5.15 -14.67 -16.40
CA GLN A 246 5.53 -14.18 -15.08
C GLN A 246 6.15 -15.31 -14.25
N ALA A 247 7.30 -15.04 -13.63
CA ALA A 247 7.97 -16.02 -12.76
C ALA A 247 7.24 -16.27 -11.43
N ASN A 248 6.59 -15.24 -10.91
CA ASN A 248 5.87 -15.24 -9.63
C ASN A 248 4.43 -14.72 -9.81
N GLY A 249 3.58 -14.93 -8.81
CA GLY A 249 2.20 -14.41 -8.78
C GLY A 249 1.19 -15.44 -8.28
N PRO A 250 -0.11 -15.25 -8.53
CA PRO A 250 -1.19 -16.13 -8.09
C PRO A 250 -0.96 -17.59 -8.49
N GLU A 251 -1.48 -18.51 -7.70
CA GLU A 251 -1.31 -19.94 -7.96
C GLU A 251 -1.87 -20.34 -9.33
N LEU A 252 -1.17 -21.21 -10.04
CA LEU A 252 -1.63 -21.70 -11.36
C LEU A 252 -2.99 -22.39 -11.29
N LYS A 253 -3.32 -23.01 -10.15
CA LYS A 253 -4.65 -23.64 -9.97
C LYS A 253 -5.79 -22.63 -10.04
N THR A 254 -5.55 -21.39 -9.53
CA THR A 254 -6.49 -20.28 -9.59
C THR A 254 -6.50 -19.62 -10.97
N LEU A 255 -5.31 -19.45 -11.58
CA LEU A 255 -5.21 -18.77 -12.87
C LEU A 255 -5.71 -19.63 -14.05
N LEU A 256 -5.56 -20.94 -14.01
CA LEU A 256 -5.91 -21.80 -15.14
C LEU A 256 -7.39 -21.70 -15.54
N PRO A 257 -8.36 -21.75 -14.60
CA PRO A 257 -9.77 -21.49 -14.93
C PRO A 257 -10.03 -20.09 -15.50
N LEU A 258 -9.33 -19.06 -14.98
CA LEU A 258 -9.47 -17.66 -15.43
C LEU A 258 -8.90 -17.45 -16.85
N ILE A 259 -7.79 -18.09 -17.18
CA ILE A 259 -7.18 -18.07 -18.53
C ILE A 259 -8.07 -18.82 -19.53
N GLY A 260 -8.65 -19.93 -19.10
CA GLY A 260 -9.47 -20.81 -19.91
C GLY A 260 -8.65 -21.77 -20.80
N ARG A 261 -9.30 -22.85 -21.18
CA ARG A 261 -8.67 -23.98 -21.91
C ARG A 261 -8.04 -23.58 -23.25
N GLU A 262 -8.76 -22.79 -24.04
CA GLU A 262 -8.30 -22.44 -25.40
C GLU A 262 -6.99 -21.65 -25.36
N LYS A 263 -6.95 -20.57 -24.54
CA LYS A 263 -5.75 -19.76 -24.38
C LYS A 263 -4.60 -20.56 -23.76
N ALA A 264 -4.89 -21.38 -22.74
CA ALA A 264 -3.87 -22.21 -22.11
C ALA A 264 -3.24 -23.19 -23.12
N TYR A 265 -4.04 -23.83 -23.96
CA TYR A 265 -3.56 -24.74 -25.00
C TYR A 265 -2.67 -24.02 -26.03
N LYS A 266 -3.09 -22.85 -26.53
CA LYS A 266 -2.32 -22.06 -27.49
C LYS A 266 -1.00 -21.60 -26.88
N ARG A 267 -1.04 -21.04 -25.66
CA ARG A 267 0.18 -20.57 -24.95
C ARG A 267 1.19 -21.68 -24.71
N LEU A 268 0.73 -22.86 -24.31
CA LEU A 268 1.62 -24.02 -24.12
C LEU A 268 2.24 -24.52 -25.46
N LYS A 269 1.68 -24.15 -26.60
CA LYS A 269 2.24 -24.41 -27.93
C LYS A 269 3.11 -23.28 -28.47
N GLY A 270 3.27 -22.21 -27.72
CA GLY A 270 4.03 -21.02 -28.13
C GLY A 270 3.25 -20.07 -29.02
N GLU A 271 1.93 -20.20 -29.07
CA GLU A 271 1.06 -19.33 -29.83
C GLU A 271 0.60 -18.17 -28.94
N ARG A 272 0.63 -16.95 -29.48
CA ARG A 272 0.08 -15.78 -28.82
C ARG A 272 -1.43 -15.95 -28.60
N ALA A 273 -1.88 -15.78 -27.38
CA ALA A 273 -3.29 -15.95 -27.02
C ALA A 273 -3.67 -15.23 -25.71
#